data_663a3fb0cb05f4b2cbc0bad466816662
#
_entry.id   663a3fb0cb05f4b2cbc0bad466816662
#
_cell.length_a   1.000
_cell.length_b   1.000
_cell.length_c   1.000
_cell.angle_alpha   90.00
_cell.angle_beta   90.00
_cell.angle_gamma   90.00
#
_symmetry.space_group_name_H-M   'P 1'
#
loop_
_entity.id
_entity.type
_entity.pdbx_description
1 polymer ?
#
loop_
_entity_poly.entity_id
_entity_poly.type
_entity_poly.pdbx_seq_one_letter_code
_entity_poly.pdbx_strand_id
1 'polypeptide(L)'
;DAQDVKFSLDRARGEDSANAQKALFAGITDVSVVDPLTVKVSLDAANGSFLFNMAWGDAVIVAPETIENIKTNPVGTGAFEFSNWVQGDRIELTRNADYWGTPAALESATFKFISDPTAGFAAMMAEDVDAFVNFPAPENLPQFEADPRFQVIVGSTEGETILSTNNKMPPLDNV
;
A
#
# COMPACT_ATOMS: atom_id res chain seq x y z
N ASP A 1 -9.07 17.99 -5.42
CA ASP A 1 -10.49 18.26 -5.65
C ASP A 1 -11.10 17.23 -6.62
N ALA A 2 -12.28 17.48 -7.16
CA ALA A 2 -12.97 16.56 -8.08
C ALA A 2 -12.21 16.37 -9.41
N GLN A 3 -11.40 17.33 -9.84
CA GLN A 3 -10.58 17.20 -11.04
C GLN A 3 -9.44 16.21 -10.83
N ASP A 4 -8.85 16.16 -9.62
CA ASP A 4 -7.78 15.23 -9.28
C ASP A 4 -8.31 13.77 -9.31
N VAL A 5 -9.52 13.57 -8.79
CA VAL A 5 -10.20 12.26 -8.85
C VAL A 5 -10.45 11.82 -10.29
N LYS A 6 -11.03 12.74 -11.10
CA LYS A 6 -11.25 12.46 -12.53
C LYS A 6 -9.94 12.13 -13.24
N PHE A 7 -8.92 12.95 -13.08
CA PHE A 7 -7.60 12.72 -13.67
C PHE A 7 -7.03 11.35 -13.30
N SER A 8 -7.07 11.02 -12.01
CA SER A 8 -6.49 9.78 -11.50
C SER A 8 -7.20 8.54 -12.01
N LEU A 9 -8.54 8.53 -12.03
CA LEU A 9 -9.32 7.41 -12.53
C LEU A 9 -9.20 7.27 -14.06
N ASP A 10 -9.22 8.38 -14.81
CA ASP A 10 -9.01 8.36 -16.26
C ASP A 10 -7.61 7.86 -16.62
N ARG A 11 -6.58 8.26 -15.86
CA ARG A 11 -5.22 7.76 -16.01
C ARG A 11 -5.11 6.28 -15.67
N ALA A 12 -5.74 5.82 -14.58
CA ALA A 12 -5.67 4.42 -14.15
C ALA A 12 -6.31 3.45 -15.17
N ARG A 13 -7.41 3.85 -15.81
CA ARG A 13 -8.14 3.04 -16.82
C ARG A 13 -7.64 3.24 -18.26
N GLY A 14 -6.81 4.26 -18.52
CA GLY A 14 -6.31 4.61 -19.85
C GLY A 14 -5.59 3.45 -20.57
N GLU A 15 -5.51 3.47 -21.89
CA GLU A 15 -4.87 2.41 -22.68
C GLU A 15 -3.40 2.22 -22.29
N ASP A 16 -2.67 3.32 -22.08
CA ASP A 16 -1.26 3.35 -21.70
C ASP A 16 -1.03 3.22 -20.19
N SER A 17 -2.05 2.84 -19.41
CA SER A 17 -1.94 2.71 -17.98
C SER A 17 -0.97 1.60 -17.58
N ALA A 18 0.06 1.95 -16.80
CA ALA A 18 0.98 1.01 -16.15
C ALA A 18 0.47 0.52 -14.78
N ASN A 19 -0.78 0.81 -14.41
CA ASN A 19 -1.36 0.35 -13.16
C ASN A 19 -1.47 -1.19 -13.15
N ALA A 20 -0.86 -1.84 -12.15
CA ALA A 20 -0.82 -3.29 -12.04
C ALA A 20 -2.24 -3.89 -11.90
N GLN A 21 -3.18 -3.13 -11.33
CA GLN A 21 -4.57 -3.52 -11.12
C GLN A 21 -5.54 -2.79 -12.07
N LYS A 22 -5.09 -2.47 -13.28
CA LYS A 22 -5.93 -1.79 -14.30
C LYS A 22 -7.31 -2.43 -14.48
N ALA A 23 -7.41 -3.74 -14.29
CA ALA A 23 -8.68 -4.46 -14.38
C ALA A 23 -9.75 -4.00 -13.39
N LEU A 24 -9.35 -3.45 -12.23
CA LEU A 24 -10.29 -2.91 -11.23
C LEU A 24 -11.07 -1.69 -11.76
N PHE A 25 -10.53 -0.99 -12.75
CA PHE A 25 -11.11 0.21 -13.36
C PHE A 25 -11.83 -0.06 -14.68
N ALA A 26 -11.80 -1.31 -15.19
CA ALA A 26 -12.31 -1.65 -16.53
C ALA A 26 -13.82 -1.41 -16.69
N GLY A 27 -14.60 -1.55 -15.60
CA GLY A 27 -16.05 -1.30 -15.62
C GLY A 27 -16.43 0.19 -15.59
N ILE A 28 -15.47 1.12 -15.46
CA ILE A 28 -15.76 2.56 -15.46
C ILE A 28 -15.94 3.03 -16.91
N THR A 29 -17.15 3.48 -17.25
CA THR A 29 -17.47 4.00 -18.58
C THR A 29 -17.26 5.51 -18.70
N ASP A 30 -17.50 6.26 -17.60
CA ASP A 30 -17.32 7.71 -17.57
C ASP A 30 -16.96 8.18 -16.18
N VAL A 31 -16.14 9.24 -16.10
CA VAL A 31 -15.84 10.01 -14.88
C VAL A 31 -16.10 11.48 -15.18
N SER A 32 -17.15 12.04 -14.61
CA SER A 32 -17.52 13.44 -14.81
C SER A 32 -17.48 14.24 -13.51
N VAL A 33 -16.97 15.47 -13.61
CA VAL A 33 -16.98 16.42 -12.50
C VAL A 33 -18.32 17.15 -12.52
N VAL A 34 -19.05 17.05 -11.43
CA VAL A 34 -20.35 17.73 -11.24
C VAL A 34 -20.12 19.14 -10.69
N ASP A 35 -19.26 19.24 -9.69
CA ASP A 35 -18.82 20.49 -9.06
C ASP A 35 -17.41 20.25 -8.44
N PRO A 36 -16.77 21.26 -7.84
CA PRO A 36 -15.40 21.12 -7.31
C PRO A 36 -15.19 20.02 -6.27
N LEU A 37 -16.25 19.56 -5.61
CA LEU A 37 -16.22 18.55 -4.56
C LEU A 37 -17.00 17.26 -4.90
N THR A 38 -17.59 17.19 -6.10
CA THR A 38 -18.46 16.09 -6.49
C THR A 38 -18.03 15.47 -7.81
N VAL A 39 -17.70 14.19 -7.79
CA VAL A 39 -17.43 13.37 -8.96
C VAL A 39 -18.55 12.36 -9.16
N LYS A 40 -18.98 12.17 -10.39
CA LYS A 40 -19.86 11.09 -10.81
C LYS A 40 -19.06 10.06 -11.61
N VAL A 41 -19.06 8.83 -11.11
CA VAL A 41 -18.47 7.67 -11.82
C VAL A 41 -19.61 6.81 -12.38
N SER A 42 -19.62 6.58 -13.67
CA SER A 42 -20.58 5.72 -14.36
C SER A 42 -19.94 4.35 -14.63
N LEU A 43 -20.68 3.29 -14.37
CA LEU A 43 -20.25 1.92 -14.58
C LEU A 43 -21.05 1.27 -15.70
N ASP A 44 -20.46 0.30 -16.41
CA ASP A 44 -21.11 -0.50 -17.44
C ASP A 44 -22.17 -1.45 -16.88
N ALA A 45 -21.98 -1.90 -15.63
CA ALA A 45 -22.91 -2.75 -14.90
C ALA A 45 -22.86 -2.45 -13.40
N ALA A 46 -23.87 -2.88 -12.66
CA ALA A 46 -23.87 -2.79 -11.20
C ALA A 46 -22.70 -3.61 -10.61
N ASN A 47 -21.84 -2.95 -9.82
CA ASN A 47 -20.66 -3.55 -9.20
C ASN A 47 -20.65 -3.29 -7.70
N GLY A 48 -21.05 -4.28 -6.91
CA GLY A 48 -21.07 -4.19 -5.44
C GLY A 48 -19.68 -4.06 -4.81
N SER A 49 -18.63 -4.45 -5.52
CA SER A 49 -17.24 -4.35 -5.04
C SER A 49 -16.55 -3.05 -5.42
N PHE A 50 -17.22 -2.15 -6.15
CA PHE A 50 -16.59 -0.94 -6.68
C PHE A 50 -15.93 -0.09 -5.59
N LEU A 51 -16.66 0.21 -4.50
CA LEU A 51 -16.11 1.01 -3.39
C LEU A 51 -14.97 0.30 -2.66
N PHE A 52 -15.07 -1.01 -2.52
CA PHE A 52 -13.97 -1.82 -1.97
C PHE A 52 -12.71 -1.73 -2.84
N ASN A 53 -12.88 -1.82 -4.17
CA ASN A 53 -11.78 -1.68 -5.11
C ASN A 53 -11.13 -0.28 -5.06
N MET A 54 -11.93 0.76 -4.79
CA MET A 54 -11.42 2.13 -4.65
C MET A 54 -10.63 2.36 -3.33
N ALA A 55 -10.70 1.43 -2.38
CA ALA A 55 -9.89 1.46 -1.16
C ALA A 55 -8.52 0.77 -1.31
N TRP A 56 -8.26 0.13 -2.45
CA TRP A 56 -6.97 -0.50 -2.70
C TRP A 56 -5.87 0.52 -3.00
N GLY A 57 -4.62 0.16 -2.66
CA GLY A 57 -3.45 1.01 -2.91
C GLY A 57 -3.21 1.40 -4.38
N ASP A 58 -3.78 0.63 -5.33
CA ASP A 58 -3.71 0.92 -6.76
C ASP A 58 -4.71 2.00 -7.22
N ALA A 59 -5.69 2.35 -6.39
CA ALA A 59 -6.67 3.41 -6.65
C ALA A 59 -6.23 4.79 -6.08
N VAL A 60 -4.95 5.10 -6.22
CA VAL A 60 -4.36 6.34 -5.69
C VAL A 60 -4.91 7.56 -6.43
N ILE A 61 -5.34 8.55 -5.67
CA ILE A 61 -5.70 9.87 -6.19
C ILE A 61 -4.47 10.77 -6.12
N VAL A 62 -4.12 11.36 -7.26
CA VAL A 62 -2.94 12.22 -7.41
C VAL A 62 -3.31 13.52 -8.12
N ALA A 63 -2.62 14.60 -7.80
CA ALA A 63 -2.81 15.87 -8.46
C ALA A 63 -2.05 15.89 -9.81
N PRO A 64 -2.67 16.36 -10.92
CA PRO A 64 -2.05 16.40 -12.24
C PRO A 64 -0.70 17.10 -12.27
N GLU A 65 -0.56 18.20 -11.52
CA GLU A 65 0.65 19.02 -11.44
C GLU A 65 1.85 18.32 -10.78
N THR A 66 1.61 17.27 -10.01
CA THR A 66 2.68 16.52 -9.31
C THR A 66 3.13 15.27 -10.06
N ILE A 67 2.42 14.89 -11.13
CA ILE A 67 2.55 13.57 -11.76
C ILE A 67 3.94 13.29 -12.36
N GLU A 68 4.64 14.31 -12.83
CA GLU A 68 5.98 14.15 -13.43
C GLU A 68 7.02 13.68 -12.41
N ASN A 69 6.89 14.12 -11.16
CA ASN A 69 7.84 13.84 -10.09
C ASN A 69 7.35 12.78 -9.10
N ILE A 70 6.15 12.24 -9.28
CA ILE A 70 5.48 11.38 -8.29
C ILE A 70 6.27 10.10 -7.95
N LYS A 71 7.12 9.63 -8.86
CA LYS A 71 7.94 8.42 -8.66
C LYS A 71 9.04 8.62 -7.62
N THR A 72 9.51 9.82 -7.42
CA THR A 72 10.64 10.15 -6.54
C THR A 72 10.27 11.14 -5.44
N ASN A 73 9.20 11.89 -5.65
CA ASN A 73 8.69 12.87 -4.71
C ASN A 73 7.15 12.83 -4.70
N PRO A 74 6.56 11.77 -4.12
CA PRO A 74 5.10 11.66 -4.03
C PRO A 74 4.53 12.74 -3.11
N VAL A 75 3.41 13.33 -3.53
CA VAL A 75 2.64 14.30 -2.75
C VAL A 75 1.29 13.69 -2.43
N GLY A 76 0.93 13.65 -1.16
CA GLY A 76 -0.32 13.04 -0.68
C GLY A 76 -0.99 13.90 0.39
N THR A 77 -2.21 13.53 0.75
CA THR A 77 -3.03 14.18 1.77
C THR A 77 -3.20 13.33 3.02
N GLY A 78 -2.31 12.36 3.23
CA GLY A 78 -2.31 11.46 4.38
C GLY A 78 -1.84 12.11 5.67
N ALA A 79 -1.87 11.37 6.77
CA ALA A 79 -1.40 11.83 8.08
C ALA A 79 0.11 12.11 8.13
N PHE A 80 0.86 11.56 7.19
CA PHE A 80 2.28 11.79 6.98
C PHE A 80 2.55 12.19 5.54
N GLU A 81 3.57 13.03 5.36
CA GLU A 81 4.09 13.49 4.08
C GLU A 81 5.43 12.83 3.80
N PHE A 82 5.71 12.61 2.52
CA PHE A 82 7.01 12.12 2.08
C PHE A 82 8.11 13.13 2.39
N SER A 83 9.20 12.68 2.99
CA SER A 83 10.36 13.51 3.30
C SER A 83 11.59 13.10 2.48
N ASN A 84 11.94 11.80 2.49
CA ASN A 84 13.13 11.31 1.82
C ASN A 84 13.03 9.84 1.46
N TRP A 85 13.75 9.42 0.43
CA TRP A 85 13.91 8.02 0.05
C TRP A 85 15.37 7.69 -0.24
N VAL A 86 15.96 6.86 0.59
CA VAL A 86 17.26 6.24 0.33
C VAL A 86 17.00 4.89 -0.31
N GLN A 87 17.23 4.80 -1.63
CA GLN A 87 16.90 3.61 -2.41
C GLN A 87 17.59 2.36 -1.85
N GLY A 88 16.82 1.29 -1.65
CA GLY A 88 17.30 0.03 -1.09
C GLY A 88 17.50 0.02 0.43
N ASP A 89 17.32 1.14 1.11
CA ASP A 89 17.53 1.27 2.55
C ASP A 89 16.24 1.67 3.30
N ARG A 90 15.69 2.87 3.05
CA ARG A 90 14.56 3.38 3.82
C ARG A 90 13.74 4.45 3.10
N ILE A 91 12.53 4.64 3.57
CA ILE A 91 11.68 5.81 3.28
C ILE A 91 11.45 6.56 4.61
N GLU A 92 11.59 7.88 4.59
CA GLU A 92 11.36 8.77 5.70
C GLU A 92 10.12 9.62 5.44
N LEU A 93 9.24 9.69 6.42
CA LEU A 93 8.01 10.47 6.39
C LEU A 93 7.99 11.45 7.56
N THR A 94 7.39 12.62 7.37
CA THR A 94 7.12 13.61 8.41
C THR A 94 5.62 13.78 8.61
N ARG A 95 5.21 14.15 9.83
CA ARG A 95 3.80 14.41 10.11
C ARG A 95 3.27 15.55 9.24
N ASN A 96 2.13 15.31 8.61
CA ASN A 96 1.39 16.33 7.88
C ASN A 96 0.65 17.24 8.88
N ALA A 97 1.07 18.50 8.97
CA ALA A 97 0.46 19.49 9.87
C ALA A 97 -0.95 19.90 9.41
N ASP A 98 -1.21 19.80 8.10
CA ASP A 98 -2.48 20.17 7.46
C ASP A 98 -3.39 18.95 7.22
N TYR A 99 -3.13 17.84 7.91
CA TYR A 99 -3.94 16.63 7.76
C TYR A 99 -5.41 16.89 8.14
N TRP A 100 -6.31 16.52 7.24
CA TRP A 100 -7.77 16.72 7.37
C TRP A 100 -8.43 15.87 8.48
N GLY A 101 -7.77 14.82 8.97
CA GLY A 101 -8.26 13.96 10.05
C GLY A 101 -7.62 14.28 11.40
N THR A 102 -7.61 13.29 12.29
CA THR A 102 -6.92 13.44 13.59
C THR A 102 -5.41 13.47 13.36
N PRO A 103 -4.68 14.50 13.80
CA PRO A 103 -3.23 14.58 13.66
C PRO A 103 -2.52 13.36 14.25
N ALA A 104 -1.50 12.88 13.56
CA ALA A 104 -0.67 11.79 14.06
C ALA A 104 0.05 12.20 15.36
N ALA A 105 0.16 11.28 16.31
CA ALA A 105 0.90 11.53 17.55
C ALA A 105 2.42 11.58 17.30
N LEU A 106 2.91 10.79 16.35
CA LEU A 106 4.32 10.77 15.95
C LEU A 106 4.66 11.95 15.06
N GLU A 107 5.86 12.51 15.19
CA GLU A 107 6.36 13.59 14.35
C GLU A 107 6.96 13.08 13.03
N SER A 108 7.46 11.86 13.05
CA SER A 108 8.05 11.20 11.88
C SER A 108 7.84 9.69 11.92
N ALA A 109 7.96 9.05 10.76
CA ALA A 109 8.00 7.61 10.62
C ALA A 109 9.05 7.22 9.57
N THR A 110 9.86 6.21 9.89
CA THR A 110 10.88 5.69 8.98
C THR A 110 10.61 4.23 8.68
N PHE A 111 10.44 3.89 7.41
CA PHE A 111 10.27 2.53 6.93
C PHE A 111 11.61 2.00 6.41
N LYS A 112 12.26 1.11 7.16
CA LYS A 112 13.50 0.44 6.78
C LYS A 112 13.21 -0.82 5.96
N PHE A 113 13.99 -1.09 4.93
CA PHE A 113 13.88 -2.29 4.10
C PHE A 113 14.84 -3.36 4.59
N ILE A 114 14.33 -4.31 5.36
CA ILE A 114 15.11 -5.43 5.91
C ILE A 114 14.53 -6.72 5.33
N SER A 115 15.20 -7.30 4.35
CA SER A 115 14.73 -8.50 3.63
C SER A 115 15.19 -9.81 4.26
N ASP A 116 16.31 -9.79 5.00
CA ASP A 116 16.82 -10.98 5.67
C ASP A 116 16.15 -11.17 7.04
N PRO A 117 15.52 -12.33 7.31
CA PRO A 117 14.83 -12.60 8.57
C PRO A 117 15.74 -12.51 9.81
N THR A 118 17.01 -12.95 9.69
CA THR A 118 17.97 -12.90 10.80
C THR A 118 18.39 -11.46 11.10
N ALA A 119 18.61 -10.67 10.05
CA ALA A 119 18.87 -9.23 10.22
C ALA A 119 17.65 -8.50 10.82
N GLY A 120 16.44 -8.87 10.42
CA GLY A 120 15.21 -8.33 11.02
C GLY A 120 15.10 -8.65 12.50
N PHE A 121 15.38 -9.88 12.90
CA PHE A 121 15.42 -10.28 14.29
C PHE A 121 16.47 -9.49 15.09
N ALA A 122 17.70 -9.38 14.56
CA ALA A 122 18.78 -8.65 15.20
C ALA A 122 18.46 -7.16 15.36
N ALA A 123 17.88 -6.52 14.33
CA ALA A 123 17.50 -5.12 14.38
C ALA A 123 16.44 -4.83 15.46
N MET A 124 15.45 -5.74 15.60
CA MET A 124 14.42 -5.62 16.63
C MET A 124 15.01 -5.82 18.04
N MET A 125 15.87 -6.81 18.23
CA MET A 125 16.53 -7.06 19.51
C MET A 125 17.48 -5.93 19.92
N ALA A 126 18.08 -5.25 18.94
CA ALA A 126 18.95 -4.09 19.15
C ALA A 126 18.18 -2.76 19.32
N GLU A 127 16.85 -2.79 19.18
CA GLU A 127 15.98 -1.59 19.17
C GLU A 127 16.34 -0.59 18.05
N ASP A 128 16.90 -1.10 16.95
CA ASP A 128 17.14 -0.31 15.72
C ASP A 128 15.86 -0.05 14.92
N VAL A 129 14.79 -0.77 15.26
CA VAL A 129 13.42 -0.59 14.76
C VAL A 129 12.44 -0.75 15.92
N ASP A 130 11.34 0.02 15.89
CA ASP A 130 10.33 0.04 16.94
C ASP A 130 9.20 -0.96 16.71
N ALA A 131 8.98 -1.35 15.45
CA ALA A 131 7.91 -2.27 15.07
C ALA A 131 8.26 -3.07 13.82
N PHE A 132 7.77 -4.29 13.76
CA PHE A 132 7.84 -5.14 12.58
C PHE A 132 6.44 -5.66 12.25
N VAL A 133 5.93 -5.27 11.09
CA VAL A 133 4.66 -5.77 10.56
C VAL A 133 4.94 -7.02 9.73
N ASN A 134 4.23 -8.12 9.99
CA ASN A 134 4.44 -9.42 9.32
C ASN A 134 5.89 -9.92 9.48
N PHE A 135 6.30 -10.10 10.72
CA PHE A 135 7.65 -10.56 11.06
C PHE A 135 8.01 -11.87 10.33
N PRO A 136 9.12 -11.89 9.55
CA PRO A 136 9.38 -12.96 8.58
C PRO A 136 9.99 -14.24 9.18
N ALA A 137 10.26 -14.26 10.50
CA ALA A 137 10.85 -15.41 11.21
C ALA A 137 9.98 -15.79 12.43
N PRO A 138 8.77 -16.37 12.21
CA PRO A 138 7.83 -16.67 13.30
C PRO A 138 8.39 -17.62 14.36
N GLU A 139 9.37 -18.45 14.02
CA GLU A 139 10.09 -19.33 14.96
C GLU A 139 10.83 -18.57 16.07
N ASN A 140 11.11 -17.30 15.88
CA ASN A 140 11.78 -16.43 16.86
C ASN A 140 10.82 -15.68 17.77
N LEU A 141 9.50 -15.71 17.51
CA LEU A 141 8.50 -15.00 18.34
C LEU A 141 8.57 -15.33 19.83
N PRO A 142 8.79 -16.61 20.25
CA PRO A 142 8.94 -16.94 21.66
C PRO A 142 10.05 -16.18 22.40
N GLN A 143 11.09 -15.72 21.67
CA GLN A 143 12.17 -14.93 22.27
C GLN A 143 11.70 -13.50 22.58
N PHE A 144 10.88 -12.91 21.71
CA PHE A 144 10.26 -11.61 21.98
C PHE A 144 9.19 -11.70 23.08
N GLU A 145 8.39 -12.77 23.10
CA GLU A 145 7.39 -13.00 24.14
C GLU A 145 8.00 -13.16 25.53
N ALA A 146 9.23 -13.69 25.62
CA ALA A 146 9.95 -13.85 26.88
C ALA A 146 10.62 -12.55 27.37
N ASP A 147 10.75 -11.54 26.51
CA ASP A 147 11.43 -10.27 26.83
C ASP A 147 10.40 -9.15 27.05
N PRO A 148 10.31 -8.57 28.27
CA PRO A 148 9.30 -7.56 28.60
C PRO A 148 9.42 -6.24 27.83
N ARG A 149 10.50 -6.03 27.06
CA ARG A 149 10.65 -4.87 26.17
C ARG A 149 9.73 -4.96 24.95
N PHE A 150 9.28 -6.17 24.57
CA PHE A 150 8.53 -6.40 23.33
C PHE A 150 7.10 -6.81 23.60
N GLN A 151 6.23 -6.44 22.68
CA GLN A 151 4.87 -6.94 22.58
C GLN A 151 4.70 -7.72 21.28
N VAL A 152 4.32 -9.00 21.38
CA VAL A 152 3.97 -9.82 20.22
C VAL A 152 2.46 -9.82 20.05
N ILE A 153 1.98 -9.47 18.86
CA ILE A 153 0.57 -9.51 18.50
C ILE A 153 0.39 -10.51 17.37
N VAL A 154 -0.29 -11.62 17.64
CA VAL A 154 -0.61 -12.64 16.64
C VAL A 154 -2.05 -12.44 16.20
N GLY A 155 -2.23 -12.04 14.94
CA GLY A 155 -3.53 -11.92 14.31
C GLY A 155 -3.91 -13.19 13.54
N SER A 156 -5.18 -13.38 13.29
CA SER A 156 -5.69 -14.41 12.38
C SER A 156 -6.18 -13.74 11.11
N THR A 157 -5.93 -14.38 9.98
CA THR A 157 -6.44 -13.97 8.67
C THR A 157 -7.20 -15.14 8.04
N GLU A 158 -7.97 -14.87 7.00
CA GLU A 158 -8.60 -15.90 6.15
C GLU A 158 -7.61 -16.45 5.11
N GLY A 159 -6.34 -16.08 5.20
CA GLY A 159 -5.29 -16.55 4.30
C GLY A 159 -5.00 -18.03 4.50
N GLU A 160 -4.87 -18.75 3.39
CA GLU A 160 -4.50 -20.15 3.36
C GLU A 160 -3.14 -20.35 2.71
N THR A 161 -2.36 -21.29 3.20
CA THR A 161 -1.13 -21.73 2.51
C THR A 161 -1.52 -22.77 1.46
N ILE A 162 -1.33 -22.44 0.20
CA ILE A 162 -1.68 -23.28 -0.94
C ILE A 162 -0.41 -23.79 -1.62
N LEU A 163 -0.31 -25.11 -1.82
CA LEU A 163 0.67 -25.70 -2.71
C LEU A 163 0.11 -25.66 -4.14
N SER A 164 0.60 -24.72 -4.95
CA SER A 164 0.26 -24.65 -6.37
C SER A 164 1.28 -25.44 -7.19
N THR A 165 0.78 -26.40 -7.98
CA THR A 165 1.61 -27.24 -8.83
C THR A 165 1.52 -26.80 -10.30
N ASN A 166 2.66 -26.87 -11.01
CA ASN A 166 2.68 -26.59 -12.44
C ASN A 166 2.43 -27.88 -13.24
N ASN A 167 1.18 -28.12 -13.62
CA ASN A 167 0.77 -29.33 -14.37
C ASN A 167 1.26 -29.36 -15.83
N LYS A 168 2.06 -28.39 -16.25
CA LYS A 168 2.68 -28.36 -17.59
C LYS A 168 4.16 -28.78 -17.56
N MET A 169 4.68 -29.15 -16.41
CA MET A 169 6.09 -29.53 -16.23
C MET A 169 6.23 -30.84 -15.46
N PRO A 170 7.22 -31.71 -15.85
CA PRO A 170 7.56 -32.89 -15.09
C PRO A 170 7.96 -32.56 -13.65
N PRO A 171 7.65 -33.42 -12.67
CA PRO A 171 6.92 -34.70 -12.79
C PRO A 171 5.39 -34.58 -12.67
N LEU A 172 4.84 -33.35 -12.71
CA LEU A 172 3.42 -33.05 -12.45
C LEU A 172 2.57 -32.91 -13.72
N ASP A 173 3.14 -33.22 -14.88
CA ASP A 173 2.48 -33.17 -16.20
C ASP A 173 1.75 -34.47 -16.60
N ASN A 174 1.83 -35.51 -15.77
CA ASN A 174 1.10 -36.75 -15.89
C ASN A 174 -0.20 -36.71 -15.07
N VAL A 175 -1.32 -36.49 -15.69
CA VAL A 175 -2.68 -36.60 -15.12
C VAL A 175 -3.37 -37.80 -15.76
#